data_b58b83576c7ae6bba5e8c9a84a469b7f
#
_entry.id   b58b83576c7ae6bba5e8c9a84a469b7f
#
_cell.length_a   1.000
_cell.length_b   1.000
_cell.length_c   1.000
_cell.angle_alpha   90.00
_cell.angle_beta   90.00
_cell.angle_gamma   90.00
#
_symmetry.space_group_name_H-M   'P 1'
#
loop_
_entity.id
_entity.type
_entity.pdbx_description
1 polymer ?
#
loop_
_entity_poly.entity_id
_entity_poly.type
_entity_poly.pdbx_seq_one_letter_code
_entity_poly.pdbx_strand_id
1 'polypeptide(L)'
;RAGVYLFAVMEWVSAIGYRMFPLSDSGYAGAFQDVMHMAVTALVVLLSIVSLTVIITAGAKSKACRSYGACAAVALGMMLVGAVGIKLVPPQYFGVVERFSVFAATGFNAALGIHLFRGKNAGEIQNDQEEKP
;
A
#
# COMPACT_ATOMS: atom_id res chain seq x y z
N ARG A 1 -15.03 0.84 0.08
CA ARG A 1 -14.67 1.27 -1.29
C ARG A 1 -13.68 2.44 -1.27
N ALA A 2 -13.92 3.52 -0.47
CA ALA A 2 -13.05 4.70 -0.46
C ALA A 2 -11.58 4.38 -0.15
N GLY A 3 -11.29 3.58 0.88
CA GLY A 3 -9.92 3.20 1.23
C GLY A 3 -9.19 2.45 0.11
N VAL A 4 -9.89 1.60 -0.64
CA VAL A 4 -9.32 0.88 -1.79
C VAL A 4 -8.96 1.83 -2.93
N TYR A 5 -9.84 2.81 -3.23
CA TYR A 5 -9.53 3.83 -4.23
C TYR A 5 -8.37 4.72 -3.83
N LEU A 6 -8.32 5.15 -2.56
CA LEU A 6 -7.19 5.92 -2.03
C LEU A 6 -5.88 5.14 -2.11
N PHE A 7 -5.91 3.84 -1.81
CA PHE A 7 -4.75 2.98 -1.94
C PHE A 7 -4.32 2.83 -3.39
N ALA A 8 -5.25 2.66 -4.33
CA ALA A 8 -4.94 2.64 -5.77
C ALA A 8 -4.33 3.95 -6.25
N VAL A 9 -4.85 5.11 -5.79
CA VAL A 9 -4.25 6.42 -6.09
C VAL A 9 -2.82 6.50 -5.56
N MET A 10 -2.57 6.04 -4.34
CA MET A 10 -1.23 5.98 -3.75
C MET A 10 -0.26 5.15 -4.62
N GLU A 11 -0.69 3.98 -5.10
CA GLU A 11 0.12 3.14 -5.99
C GLU A 11 0.46 3.85 -7.31
N TRP A 12 -0.51 4.56 -7.91
CA TRP A 12 -0.26 5.36 -9.11
C TRP A 12 0.72 6.49 -8.86
N VAL A 13 0.55 7.24 -7.76
CA VAL A 13 1.48 8.30 -7.37
C VAL A 13 2.89 7.74 -7.15
N SER A 14 3.00 6.60 -6.50
CA SER A 14 4.27 5.90 -6.28
C SER A 14 4.92 5.49 -7.60
N ALA A 15 4.19 4.78 -8.47
CA ALA A 15 4.71 4.26 -9.72
C ALA A 15 5.17 5.36 -10.69
N ILE A 16 4.42 6.45 -10.80
CA ILE A 16 4.75 7.57 -11.67
C ILE A 16 5.82 8.46 -11.02
N GLY A 17 5.62 8.81 -9.75
CA GLY A 17 6.48 9.78 -9.06
C GLY A 17 7.93 9.31 -8.93
N TYR A 18 8.16 8.06 -8.53
CA TYR A 18 9.52 7.53 -8.44
C TYR A 18 10.20 7.32 -9.81
N ARG A 19 9.42 7.11 -10.86
CA ARG A 19 9.97 7.06 -12.23
C ARG A 19 10.37 8.43 -12.75
N MET A 20 9.59 9.46 -12.41
CA MET A 20 9.87 10.84 -12.84
C MET A 20 11.01 11.46 -12.04
N PHE A 21 11.12 11.11 -10.76
CA PHE A 21 12.09 11.67 -9.83
C PHE A 21 12.88 10.57 -9.11
N PRO A 22 13.76 9.84 -9.82
CA PRO A 22 14.63 8.86 -9.17
C PRO A 22 15.61 9.58 -8.25
N LEU A 23 15.96 8.95 -7.12
CA LEU A 23 16.98 9.47 -6.21
C LEU A 23 18.35 9.40 -6.90
N SER A 24 19.22 10.38 -6.63
CA SER A 24 20.58 10.40 -7.16
C SER A 24 21.40 9.20 -6.63
N ASP A 25 22.33 8.67 -7.43
CA ASP A 25 23.16 7.52 -7.07
C ASP A 25 23.99 7.74 -5.78
N SER A 26 24.33 8.99 -5.49
CA SER A 26 25.01 9.39 -4.25
C SER A 26 24.08 9.52 -3.03
N GLY A 27 22.80 9.21 -3.19
CA GLY A 27 21.76 9.52 -2.20
C GLY A 27 21.29 10.97 -2.29
N TYR A 28 20.69 11.49 -1.21
CA TYR A 28 20.19 12.86 -1.20
C TYR A 28 21.34 13.88 -1.28
N ALA A 29 21.48 14.50 -2.44
CA ALA A 29 22.49 15.53 -2.72
C ALA A 29 21.91 16.96 -2.69
N GLY A 30 20.61 17.14 -2.47
CA GLY A 30 19.95 18.43 -2.45
C GLY A 30 19.60 18.99 -3.84
N ALA A 31 19.74 18.20 -4.90
CA ALA A 31 19.30 18.56 -6.22
C ALA A 31 17.76 18.65 -6.28
N PHE A 32 17.22 19.43 -7.22
CA PHE A 32 15.76 19.54 -7.41
C PHE A 32 15.08 18.17 -7.50
N GLN A 33 15.70 17.23 -8.19
CA GLN A 33 15.20 15.87 -8.36
C GLN A 33 15.09 15.12 -7.02
N ASP A 34 16.07 15.26 -6.13
CA ASP A 34 16.08 14.64 -4.81
C ASP A 34 14.98 15.24 -3.90
N VAL A 35 14.79 16.56 -3.99
CA VAL A 35 13.71 17.24 -3.26
C VAL A 35 12.34 16.74 -3.74
N MET A 36 12.15 16.58 -5.04
CA MET A 36 10.91 16.04 -5.61
C MET A 36 10.70 14.57 -5.24
N HIS A 37 11.76 13.76 -5.23
CA HIS A 37 11.70 12.37 -4.74
C HIS A 37 11.21 12.31 -3.29
N MET A 38 11.75 13.15 -2.42
CA MET A 38 11.33 13.22 -1.01
C MET A 38 9.88 13.71 -0.86
N ALA A 39 9.44 14.66 -1.70
CA ALA A 39 8.05 15.12 -1.71
C ALA A 39 7.08 14.00 -2.15
N VAL A 40 7.43 13.26 -3.19
CA VAL A 40 6.67 12.06 -3.62
C VAL A 40 6.62 11.03 -2.51
N THR A 41 7.75 10.75 -1.86
CA THR A 41 7.81 9.80 -0.73
C THR A 41 6.90 10.22 0.41
N ALA A 42 6.92 11.49 0.80
CA ALA A 42 6.04 12.01 1.85
C ALA A 42 4.55 11.86 1.48
N LEU A 43 4.19 12.15 0.23
CA LEU A 43 2.83 12.00 -0.27
C LEU A 43 2.39 10.52 -0.29
N VAL A 44 3.23 9.61 -0.76
CA VAL A 44 2.98 8.17 -0.77
C VAL A 44 2.77 7.64 0.65
N VAL A 45 3.61 8.04 1.61
CA VAL A 45 3.49 7.64 3.02
C VAL A 45 2.17 8.15 3.60
N LEU A 46 1.84 9.41 3.37
CA LEU A 46 0.57 10.00 3.84
C LEU A 46 -0.65 9.26 3.28
N LEU A 47 -0.69 9.05 1.97
CA LEU A 47 -1.77 8.33 1.30
C LEU A 47 -1.86 6.88 1.80
N SER A 48 -0.74 6.21 2.06
CA SER A 48 -0.71 4.86 2.62
C SER A 48 -1.34 4.82 4.01
N ILE A 49 -0.94 5.72 4.90
CA ILE A 49 -1.49 5.80 6.26
C ILE A 49 -3.00 6.04 6.21
N VAL A 50 -3.46 7.02 5.42
CA VAL A 50 -4.89 7.37 5.33
C VAL A 50 -5.68 6.21 4.73
N SER A 51 -5.25 5.64 3.60
CA SER A 51 -5.98 4.57 2.92
C SER A 51 -6.07 3.30 3.77
N LEU A 52 -4.96 2.86 4.36
CA LEU A 52 -4.92 1.66 5.21
C LEU A 52 -5.74 1.88 6.49
N THR A 53 -5.69 3.05 7.11
CA THR A 53 -6.52 3.38 8.29
C THR A 53 -8.01 3.32 7.95
N VAL A 54 -8.43 3.84 6.79
CA VAL A 54 -9.82 3.74 6.33
C VAL A 54 -10.23 2.28 6.11
N ILE A 55 -9.36 1.43 5.56
CA ILE A 55 -9.62 0.01 5.36
C ILE A 55 -9.71 -0.73 6.70
N ILE A 56 -8.81 -0.44 7.65
CA ILE A 56 -8.81 -1.03 9.00
C ILE A 56 -10.11 -0.68 9.74
N THR A 57 -10.52 0.58 9.72
CA THR A 57 -11.74 1.03 10.38
C THR A 57 -13.00 0.42 9.76
N ALA A 58 -13.03 0.26 8.43
CA ALA A 58 -14.11 -0.45 7.74
C ALA A 58 -14.14 -1.95 8.12
N GLY A 59 -12.98 -2.59 8.21
CA GLY A 59 -12.84 -3.99 8.64
C GLY A 59 -13.27 -4.21 10.09
N ALA A 60 -13.04 -3.24 10.98
CA ALA A 60 -13.48 -3.30 12.36
C ALA A 60 -15.01 -3.21 12.50
N LYS A 61 -15.69 -2.49 11.58
CA LYS A 61 -17.14 -2.28 11.60
C LYS A 61 -17.94 -3.39 10.92
N SER A 62 -17.32 -4.20 10.06
CA SER A 62 -18.03 -5.21 9.25
C SER A 62 -17.31 -6.56 9.27
N LYS A 63 -18.05 -7.62 9.65
CA LYS A 63 -17.51 -9.00 9.62
C LYS A 63 -17.03 -9.40 8.24
N ALA A 64 -17.74 -9.00 7.18
CA ALA A 64 -17.37 -9.29 5.79
C ALA A 64 -16.02 -8.65 5.38
N CYS A 65 -15.68 -7.49 5.97
CA CYS A 65 -14.44 -6.76 5.65
C CYS A 65 -13.31 -7.03 6.67
N ARG A 66 -13.51 -7.91 7.66
CA ARG A 66 -12.55 -8.12 8.75
C ARG A 66 -11.20 -8.63 8.27
N SER A 67 -11.20 -9.52 7.28
CA SER A 67 -9.96 -10.05 6.68
C SER A 67 -9.15 -8.95 5.99
N TYR A 68 -9.82 -8.03 5.26
CA TYR A 68 -9.16 -6.88 4.65
C TYR A 68 -8.57 -5.93 5.71
N GLY A 69 -9.33 -5.68 6.78
CA GLY A 69 -8.85 -4.85 7.87
C GLY A 69 -7.62 -5.43 8.56
N ALA A 70 -7.58 -6.75 8.78
CA ALA A 70 -6.42 -7.43 9.35
C ALA A 70 -5.20 -7.37 8.43
N CYS A 71 -5.36 -7.65 7.12
CA CYS A 71 -4.28 -7.52 6.15
C CYS A 71 -3.75 -6.07 6.06
N ALA A 72 -4.66 -5.08 6.09
CA ALA A 72 -4.28 -3.67 6.08
C ALA A 72 -3.51 -3.26 7.35
N ALA A 73 -3.88 -3.79 8.51
CA ALA A 73 -3.18 -3.53 9.77
C ALA A 73 -1.75 -4.10 9.75
N VAL A 74 -1.57 -5.33 9.23
CA VAL A 74 -0.25 -5.93 9.05
C VAL A 74 0.59 -5.10 8.07
N ALA A 75 0.03 -4.71 6.93
CA ALA A 75 0.73 -3.89 5.95
C ALA A 75 1.15 -2.54 6.53
N LEU A 76 0.26 -1.85 7.24
CA LEU A 76 0.58 -0.59 7.90
C LEU A 76 1.69 -0.75 8.94
N GLY A 77 1.62 -1.81 9.77
CA GLY A 77 2.65 -2.12 10.75
C GLY A 77 4.02 -2.34 10.10
N MET A 78 4.09 -3.14 9.03
CA MET A 78 5.33 -3.38 8.28
C MET A 78 5.87 -2.09 7.65
N MET A 79 5.01 -1.24 7.08
CA MET A 79 5.41 0.04 6.50
C MET A 79 5.99 0.98 7.56
N LEU A 80 5.38 1.04 8.75
CA LEU A 80 5.89 1.85 9.87
C LEU A 80 7.23 1.32 10.39
N VAL A 81 7.38 0.00 10.51
CA VAL A 81 8.67 -0.63 10.87
C VAL A 81 9.74 -0.28 9.84
N GLY A 82 9.42 -0.32 8.55
CA GLY A 82 10.33 0.11 7.48
C GLY A 82 10.72 1.58 7.61
N ALA A 83 9.74 2.46 7.77
CA ALA A 83 9.98 3.91 7.86
C ALA A 83 10.80 4.33 9.10
N VAL A 84 10.52 3.72 10.26
CA VAL A 84 11.29 3.98 11.50
C VAL A 84 12.65 3.31 11.45
N GLY A 85 12.69 2.08 10.93
CA GLY A 85 13.91 1.27 10.85
C GLY A 85 15.02 1.94 10.04
N ILE A 86 14.68 2.66 8.97
CA ILE A 86 15.64 3.44 8.16
C ILE A 86 16.48 4.41 9.03
N LYS A 87 15.90 4.92 10.11
CA LYS A 87 16.58 5.86 11.02
C LYS A 87 17.39 5.17 12.11
N LEU A 88 17.14 3.89 12.35
CA LEU A 88 17.74 3.13 13.46
C LEU A 88 18.85 2.18 13.01
N VAL A 89 18.90 1.81 11.72
CA VAL A 89 19.89 0.87 11.21
C VAL A 89 21.09 1.59 10.57
N PRO A 90 22.29 0.98 10.63
CA PRO A 90 23.45 1.48 9.88
C PRO A 90 23.17 1.56 8.37
N PRO A 91 23.81 2.49 7.63
CA PRO A 91 23.55 2.72 6.20
C PRO A 91 23.66 1.47 5.32
N GLN A 92 24.48 0.51 5.68
CA GLN A 92 24.64 -0.74 4.95
C GLN A 92 23.40 -1.62 4.92
N TYR A 93 22.49 -1.45 5.90
CA TYR A 93 21.22 -2.21 5.99
C TYR A 93 20.01 -1.43 5.49
N PHE A 94 20.20 -0.18 5.03
CA PHE A 94 19.13 0.69 4.54
C PHE A 94 18.23 -0.01 3.54
N GLY A 95 18.80 -0.65 2.51
CA GLY A 95 18.04 -1.33 1.47
C GLY A 95 17.22 -2.54 1.96
N VAL A 96 17.61 -3.17 3.07
CA VAL A 96 16.83 -4.26 3.66
C VAL A 96 15.57 -3.72 4.31
N VAL A 97 15.71 -2.66 5.09
CA VAL A 97 14.60 -2.04 5.83
C VAL A 97 13.62 -1.34 4.89
N GLU A 98 14.12 -0.67 3.85
CA GLU A 98 13.31 -0.05 2.81
C GLU A 98 12.41 -1.08 2.11
N ARG A 99 12.95 -2.26 1.78
CA ARG A 99 12.19 -3.35 1.15
C ARG A 99 11.03 -3.86 2.00
N PHE A 100 11.08 -3.73 3.32
CA PHE A 100 9.96 -4.06 4.19
C PHE A 100 8.71 -3.26 3.84
N SER A 101 8.85 -1.95 3.59
CA SER A 101 7.74 -1.09 3.19
C SER A 101 7.23 -1.46 1.79
N VAL A 102 8.14 -1.74 0.84
CA VAL A 102 7.79 -2.15 -0.53
C VAL A 102 7.05 -3.48 -0.53
N PHE A 103 7.54 -4.48 0.20
CA PHE A 103 6.87 -5.79 0.31
C PHE A 103 5.53 -5.70 1.01
N ALA A 104 5.37 -4.81 2.00
CA ALA A 104 4.10 -4.57 2.65
C ALA A 104 3.04 -4.04 1.66
N ALA A 105 3.39 -3.03 0.85
CA ALA A 105 2.50 -2.47 -0.17
C ALA A 105 2.16 -3.50 -1.25
N THR A 106 3.17 -4.16 -1.81
CA THR A 106 2.99 -5.18 -2.86
C THR A 106 2.21 -6.39 -2.36
N GLY A 107 2.50 -6.86 -1.15
CA GLY A 107 1.78 -7.98 -0.53
C GLY A 107 0.31 -7.64 -0.24
N PHE A 108 0.04 -6.41 0.22
CA PHE A 108 -1.32 -5.94 0.41
C PHE A 108 -2.08 -5.83 -0.91
N ASN A 109 -1.45 -5.32 -1.98
CA ASN A 109 -2.02 -5.29 -3.32
C ASN A 109 -2.39 -6.69 -3.82
N ALA A 110 -1.50 -7.65 -3.66
CA ALA A 110 -1.75 -9.04 -4.06
C ALA A 110 -2.94 -9.62 -3.27
N ALA A 111 -2.97 -9.45 -1.94
CA ALA A 111 -4.06 -9.90 -1.10
C ALA A 111 -5.39 -9.25 -1.49
N LEU A 112 -5.39 -7.93 -1.74
CA LEU A 112 -6.56 -7.19 -2.17
C LEU A 112 -7.07 -7.68 -3.53
N GLY A 113 -6.17 -7.89 -4.50
CA GLY A 113 -6.50 -8.41 -5.83
C GLY A 113 -7.14 -9.79 -5.76
N ILE A 114 -6.57 -10.72 -4.98
CA ILE A 114 -7.12 -12.07 -4.79
C ILE A 114 -8.53 -12.01 -4.17
N HIS A 115 -8.72 -11.17 -3.17
CA HIS A 115 -10.01 -11.02 -2.52
C HIS A 115 -11.07 -10.44 -3.45
N LEU A 116 -10.73 -9.41 -4.23
CA LEU A 116 -11.65 -8.81 -5.20
C LEU A 116 -12.03 -9.79 -6.30
N PHE A 117 -11.07 -10.58 -6.79
CA PHE A 117 -11.31 -11.60 -7.79
C PHE A 117 -12.24 -12.71 -7.28
N ARG A 118 -12.00 -13.22 -6.05
CA ARG A 118 -12.86 -14.23 -5.43
C ARG A 118 -14.26 -13.71 -5.14
N GLY A 119 -14.41 -12.49 -4.70
CA GLY A 119 -15.71 -11.87 -4.42
C GLY A 119 -16.55 -11.68 -5.68
N LYS A 120 -15.92 -11.35 -6.82
CA LYS A 120 -16.61 -11.24 -8.11
C LYS A 120 -17.14 -12.59 -8.59
N ASN A 121 -16.31 -13.63 -8.54
CA ASN A 121 -16.71 -14.98 -8.95
C ASN A 121 -17.84 -15.55 -8.08
N ALA A 122 -17.85 -15.28 -6.78
CA ALA A 122 -18.94 -15.70 -5.90
C ALA A 122 -20.26 -15.02 -6.25
N GLY A 123 -20.24 -13.73 -6.62
CA GLY A 123 -21.42 -12.98 -7.06
C GLY A 123 -21.98 -13.48 -8.41
N GLU A 124 -21.11 -13.83 -9.36
CA GLU A 124 -21.52 -14.40 -10.65
C GLU A 124 -22.19 -15.78 -10.48
N ILE A 125 -21.63 -16.65 -9.65
CA ILE A 125 -22.21 -17.98 -9.38
C ILE A 125 -23.59 -17.86 -8.73
N GLN A 126 -23.81 -16.89 -7.86
CA GLN A 126 -25.09 -16.68 -7.19
C GLN A 126 -26.17 -16.16 -8.16
N ASN A 127 -25.83 -15.25 -9.05
CA ASN A 127 -26.74 -14.75 -10.09
C ASN A 127 -27.15 -15.86 -11.07
N ASP A 128 -26.21 -16.72 -11.47
CA ASP A 128 -26.49 -17.86 -12.36
C ASP A 128 -27.42 -18.91 -11.72
N GLN A 129 -27.48 -18.97 -10.39
CA GLN A 129 -28.37 -19.87 -9.66
C GLN A 129 -29.78 -19.29 -9.49
N GLU A 130 -29.90 -17.95 -9.40
CA GLU A 130 -31.19 -17.26 -9.28
C GLU A 130 -31.89 -17.13 -10.64
N GLU A 131 -31.16 -17.23 -11.77
CA GLU A 131 -31.72 -17.09 -13.14
C GLU A 131 -32.11 -18.43 -13.79
N LYS A 132 -31.90 -19.55 -13.09
CA LYS A 132 -32.41 -20.86 -13.56
C LYS A 132 -33.86 -21.04 -13.17
N PRO A 133 -34.76 -21.17 -14.17
CA PRO A 133 -36.22 -21.37 -13.97
C PRO A 133 -36.53 -22.71 -13.29
#